data_94f14953a9f371b92e6c9b38ec4c977f
#
_entry.id   94f14953a9f371b92e6c9b38ec4c977f
#
_cell.length_a   1.000
_cell.length_b   1.000
_cell.length_c   1.000
_cell.angle_alpha   90.00
_cell.angle_beta   90.00
_cell.angle_gamma   90.00
#
_symmetry.space_group_name_H-M   'P 1'
#
loop_
_entity.id
_entity.type
_entity.pdbx_description
1 polymer ?
#
loop_
_entity_poly.entity_id
_entity_poly.type
_entity_poly.pdbx_seq_one_letter_code
_entity_poly.pdbx_strand_id
1 'polypeptide(L)' 'MSIKCTIIIQKEDNWYVATDLSSGVASQGKTMEESIDNLKEAISLLSEKCDF' A
#
# COMPACT_ATOMS: atom_id res chain seq x y z
N MET A 1 22.69 -0.52 1.26
CA MET A 1 21.73 -0.21 0.20
C MET A 1 20.33 -0.11 0.79
N SER A 2 19.61 0.89 0.42
CA SER A 2 18.28 1.09 0.97
C SER A 2 17.22 0.82 -0.08
N ILE A 3 16.11 0.28 0.36
CA ILE A 3 14.97 -0.01 -0.49
C ILE A 3 13.89 1.00 -0.17
N LYS A 4 13.40 1.64 -1.20
CA LYS A 4 12.36 2.64 -1.02
C LYS A 4 11.05 2.11 -1.56
N CYS A 5 10.02 2.31 -0.78
CA CYS A 5 8.67 1.97 -1.19
C CYS A 5 7.90 3.26 -1.38
N THR A 6 7.48 3.51 -2.59
CA THR A 6 6.70 4.69 -2.90
C THR A 6 5.24 4.31 -2.95
N ILE A 7 4.46 4.89 -2.07
CA ILE A 7 3.05 4.57 -1.98
C ILE A 7 2.25 5.81 -2.35
N ILE A 8 1.30 5.63 -3.26
CA ILE A 8 0.39 6.67 -3.66
C ILE A 8 -0.97 6.34 -3.07
N ILE A 9 -1.57 7.32 -2.42
CA ILE A 9 -2.89 7.15 -1.85
C ILE A 9 -3.85 8.05 -2.59
N GLN A 10 -4.92 7.45 -3.10
CA GLN A 10 -5.95 8.18 -3.80
C GLN A 10 -7.26 8.06 -3.05
N LYS A 11 -7.95 9.18 -2.95
CA LYS A 11 -9.26 9.19 -2.32
C LYS A 11 -10.33 8.99 -3.37
N GLU A 12 -11.12 7.95 -3.19
CA GLU A 12 -12.30 7.72 -4.02
C GLU A 12 -13.52 8.24 -3.30
N ASP A 13 -14.69 7.93 -3.82
CA ASP A 13 -15.92 8.47 -3.24
C ASP A 13 -16.09 8.10 -1.78
N ASN A 14 -15.94 6.83 -1.47
CA ASN A 14 -16.20 6.32 -0.13
C ASN A 14 -15.05 5.55 0.45
N TRP A 15 -13.91 5.52 -0.24
CA TRP A 15 -12.79 4.74 0.26
C TRP A 15 -11.50 5.34 -0.25
N TYR A 16 -10.40 4.76 0.20
CA TYR A 16 -9.07 5.17 -0.21
C TYR A 16 -8.38 3.99 -0.86
N VAL A 17 -7.55 4.28 -1.85
CA VAL A 17 -6.76 3.26 -2.53
C VAL A 17 -5.29 3.59 -2.34
N ALA A 18 -4.55 2.63 -1.82
CA ALA A 18 -3.11 2.76 -1.67
C ALA A 18 -2.43 1.85 -2.67
N THR A 19 -1.50 2.41 -3.42
CA THR A 19 -0.78 1.67 -4.45
C THR A 19 0.71 1.75 -4.19
N ASP A 20 1.37 0.61 -4.17
CA ASP A 20 2.81 0.56 -4.05
C ASP A 20 3.40 0.49 -5.45
N LEU A 21 4.11 1.54 -5.84
CA LEU A 21 4.68 1.63 -7.16
C LEU A 21 5.81 0.63 -7.37
N SER A 22 6.46 0.23 -6.30
CA SER A 22 7.58 -0.70 -6.41
C SER A 22 7.15 -2.09 -6.85
N SER A 23 6.06 -2.58 -6.30
CA SER A 23 5.59 -3.92 -6.60
C SER A 23 4.38 -3.93 -7.51
N GLY A 24 3.71 -2.80 -7.67
CA GLY A 24 2.49 -2.74 -8.44
C GLY A 24 1.28 -3.23 -7.68
N VAL A 25 1.43 -3.47 -6.40
CA VAL A 25 0.33 -3.96 -5.57
C VAL A 25 -0.53 -2.78 -5.14
N ALA A 26 -1.82 -2.96 -5.15
CA ALA A 26 -2.75 -1.95 -4.69
C ALA A 26 -3.74 -2.56 -3.72
N SER A 27 -4.18 -1.75 -2.78
CA SER A 27 -5.16 -2.19 -1.80
C SER A 27 -6.07 -1.02 -1.46
N GLN A 28 -7.18 -1.30 -0.83
CA GLN A 28 -8.15 -0.25 -0.54
C GLN A 28 -8.65 -0.40 0.89
N GLY A 29 -9.22 0.67 1.40
CA GLY A 29 -9.79 0.69 2.72
C GLY A 29 -10.70 1.89 2.87
N LYS A 30 -11.45 1.92 3.96
CA LYS A 30 -12.37 3.03 4.20
C LYS A 30 -11.67 4.27 4.69
N THR A 31 -10.47 4.13 5.21
CA THR A 31 -9.66 5.24 5.65
C THR A 31 -8.27 5.09 5.04
N MET A 32 -7.50 6.17 5.10
CA MET A 32 -6.13 6.11 4.64
C MET A 32 -5.35 5.06 5.42
N GLU A 33 -5.53 5.05 6.71
CA GLU A 33 -4.83 4.11 7.58
C GLU A 33 -5.19 2.68 7.22
N GLU A 34 -6.46 2.44 6.97
CA GLU A 34 -6.91 1.10 6.64
C GLU A 34 -6.35 0.65 5.29
N SER A 35 -6.34 1.55 4.31
CA SER A 35 -5.81 1.20 3.00
C SER A 35 -4.33 0.87 3.08
N ILE A 36 -3.59 1.60 3.90
CA ILE A 36 -2.17 1.34 4.08
C ILE A 36 -1.95 0.02 4.80
N ASP A 37 -2.73 -0.25 5.83
CA ASP A 37 -2.62 -1.51 6.54
C ASP A 37 -2.88 -2.70 5.61
N ASN A 38 -3.91 -2.59 4.80
CA ASN A 38 -4.24 -3.65 3.86
C ASN A 38 -3.13 -3.81 2.83
N LEU A 39 -2.56 -2.70 2.40
CA LEU A 39 -1.47 -2.75 1.44
C LEU A 39 -0.24 -3.42 2.04
N LYS A 40 0.09 -3.09 3.27
CA LYS A 40 1.23 -3.70 3.94
C LYS A 40 1.07 -5.21 4.04
N GLU A 41 -0.13 -5.63 4.34
CA GLU A 41 -0.39 -7.05 4.45
C GLU A 41 -0.25 -7.73 3.11
N ALA A 42 -0.75 -7.11 2.05
CA ALA A 42 -0.64 -7.68 0.72
C ALA A 42 0.81 -7.79 0.27
N ILE A 43 1.59 -6.77 0.54
CA ILE A 43 3.00 -6.78 0.18
C ILE A 43 3.75 -7.83 0.98
N SER A 44 3.39 -7.98 2.22
CA SER A 44 4.02 -8.94 3.10
C SER A 44 3.84 -10.37 2.60
N LEU A 45 2.72 -10.64 1.97
CA LEU A 45 2.46 -11.95 1.40
C LEU A 45 3.26 -12.21 0.13
N LEU A 46 3.57 -11.16 -0.62
CA LEU A 46 4.30 -11.30 -1.87
C LEU A 46 5.79 -11.20 -1.66
N SER A 47 6.20 -10.28 -0.81
CA SER A 47 7.60 -9.95 -0.65
C SER A 47 7.78 -9.31 0.71
N GLU A 48 8.94 -9.52 1.30
CA GLU A 48 9.23 -8.92 2.59
C GLU A 48 10.19 -7.76 2.48
N LYS A 49 10.27 -7.18 1.31
CA LYS A 49 11.29 -6.17 1.07
C LYS A 49 10.87 -4.78 1.43
N CYS A 50 9.59 -4.53 1.49
CA CYS A 50 9.11 -3.22 1.87
C CYS A 50 8.77 -3.22 3.35
N ASP A 51 9.46 -2.39 4.08
CA ASP A 51 9.28 -2.31 5.51
C ASP A 51 8.80 -0.89 5.83
N PHE A 52 7.59 -0.78 6.32
CA PHE A 52 6.99 0.53 6.63
C PHE A 52 7.18 0.92 8.06
#